data_5a996966666e3649edf9655e6112dc1c
#
_entry.id   5a996966666e3649edf9655e6112dc1c
#
_cell.length_a   1.000
_cell.length_b   1.000
_cell.length_c   1.000
_cell.angle_alpha   90.00
_cell.angle_beta   90.00
_cell.angle_gamma   90.00
#
_symmetry.space_group_name_H-M   'P 1'
#
loop_
_entity.id
_entity.type
_entity.pdbx_description
1 polymer ?
#
loop_
_entity_poly.entity_id
_entity_poly.type
_entity_poly.pdbx_seq_one_letter_code
_entity_poly.pdbx_strand_id
1 'polypeptide(L)'
;AIYIFIITFANQLNTENTMKNLKTILLLLTTIIAVSCSNSSTTTAQSDNKAPASKTTEVEGKTIHMNKDMFVERVMDYVANKDEWKYLGDKPAIIDFYADWCKPCKLIAPIMDELAEEYKGQIYIYKVDTQVERELASVFGIRSIPAVLFIPMEGQPQMSTGALPKETFKTAIDDFLLKSPAENTNNENN
;
A
#
# COMPACT_ATOMS: atom_id res chain seq x y z
N ALA A 1 31.46 -11.27 27.82
CA ALA A 1 32.30 -12.16 26.98
C ALA A 1 31.48 -13.32 26.36
N ILE A 2 30.51 -13.90 27.06
CA ILE A 2 29.69 -15.05 26.60
C ILE A 2 28.71 -14.65 25.48
N TYR A 3 28.15 -13.44 25.52
CA TYR A 3 27.18 -12.97 24.52
C TYR A 3 27.78 -12.76 23.13
N ILE A 4 29.04 -12.31 23.07
CA ILE A 4 29.76 -12.12 21.78
C ILE A 4 30.07 -13.47 21.14
N PHE A 5 30.35 -14.49 21.96
CA PHE A 5 30.69 -15.85 21.47
C PHE A 5 29.44 -16.54 20.85
N ILE A 6 28.25 -16.32 21.40
CA ILE A 6 26.99 -16.89 20.89
C ILE A 6 26.62 -16.27 19.53
N ILE A 7 26.78 -14.95 19.38
CA ILE A 7 26.47 -14.26 18.10
C ILE A 7 27.46 -14.68 17.00
N THR A 8 28.75 -14.84 17.34
CA THR A 8 29.76 -15.27 16.36
C THR A 8 29.52 -16.73 15.92
N PHE A 9 29.10 -17.61 16.83
CA PHE A 9 28.82 -19.02 16.53
C PHE A 9 27.55 -19.18 15.69
N ALA A 10 26.49 -18.38 15.95
CA ALA A 10 25.26 -18.38 15.16
C ALA A 10 25.51 -17.90 13.72
N ASN A 11 26.39 -16.93 13.53
CA ASN A 11 26.74 -16.41 12.20
C ASN A 11 27.60 -17.41 11.40
N GLN A 12 28.41 -18.22 12.07
CA GLN A 12 29.25 -19.25 11.43
C GLN A 12 28.41 -20.42 10.89
N LEU A 13 27.34 -20.81 11.59
CA LEU A 13 26.45 -21.90 11.16
C LEU A 13 25.61 -21.55 9.92
N ASN A 14 25.29 -20.26 9.74
CA ASN A 14 24.49 -19.80 8.61
C ASN A 14 25.27 -19.74 7.30
N THR A 15 26.58 -19.48 7.34
CA THR A 15 27.44 -19.42 6.15
C THR A 15 27.77 -20.81 5.58
N GLU A 16 27.92 -21.83 6.43
CA GLU A 16 28.22 -23.21 5.98
C GLU A 16 26.99 -23.85 5.27
N ASN A 17 25.78 -23.55 5.74
CA ASN A 17 24.57 -24.12 5.14
C ASN A 17 24.26 -23.50 3.76
N THR A 18 24.59 -22.22 3.55
CA THR A 18 24.42 -21.54 2.26
C THR A 18 25.38 -22.06 1.20
N MET A 19 26.63 -22.38 1.55
CA MET A 19 27.62 -22.91 0.61
C MET A 19 27.36 -24.37 0.21
N LYS A 20 26.79 -25.18 1.10
CA LYS A 20 26.39 -26.57 0.79
C LYS A 20 25.21 -26.61 -0.21
N ASN A 21 24.24 -25.71 -0.04
CA ASN A 21 23.08 -25.61 -0.96
C ASN A 21 23.50 -25.09 -2.34
N LEU A 22 24.44 -24.18 -2.44
CA LEU A 22 24.94 -23.65 -3.71
C LEU A 22 25.69 -24.71 -4.53
N LYS A 23 26.48 -25.57 -3.89
CA LYS A 23 27.17 -26.69 -4.56
C LYS A 23 26.18 -27.75 -5.07
N THR A 24 25.12 -28.03 -4.33
CA THR A 24 24.10 -29.03 -4.73
C THR A 24 23.28 -28.53 -5.91
N ILE A 25 22.95 -27.22 -5.96
CA ILE A 25 22.24 -26.60 -7.08
C ILE A 25 23.10 -26.57 -8.33
N LEU A 26 24.40 -26.29 -8.21
CA LEU A 26 25.32 -26.29 -9.35
C LEU A 26 25.52 -27.70 -9.96
N LEU A 27 25.51 -28.75 -9.14
CA LEU A 27 25.63 -30.15 -9.59
C LEU A 27 24.36 -30.66 -10.27
N LEU A 28 23.17 -30.15 -9.89
CA LEU A 28 21.89 -30.49 -10.51
C LEU A 28 21.67 -29.79 -11.86
N LEU A 29 22.31 -28.62 -12.09
CA LEU A 29 22.22 -27.89 -13.35
C LEU A 29 23.02 -28.51 -14.50
N THR A 30 24.02 -29.35 -14.21
CA THR A 30 24.86 -29.98 -15.25
C THR A 30 24.25 -31.27 -15.85
N THR A 31 23.14 -31.79 -15.30
CA THR A 31 22.52 -33.05 -15.75
C THR A 31 21.33 -32.86 -16.69
N ILE A 32 20.90 -31.61 -17.01
CA ILE A 32 19.70 -31.31 -17.80
C ILE A 32 19.99 -30.97 -19.27
N ILE A 33 21.23 -31.08 -19.75
CA ILE A 33 21.60 -30.78 -21.17
C ILE A 33 21.79 -32.08 -21.94
N ALA A 34 20.81 -32.98 -21.97
CA ALA A 34 20.79 -34.03 -22.97
C ALA A 34 19.43 -34.74 -23.03
N VAL A 35 18.42 -34.10 -23.52
CA VAL A 35 17.36 -34.76 -24.35
C VAL A 35 16.73 -33.68 -25.21
N SER A 36 17.15 -33.64 -26.45
CA SER A 36 16.59 -32.87 -27.53
C SER A 36 15.70 -33.75 -28.41
N CYS A 37 14.66 -33.10 -28.94
CA CYS A 37 13.86 -33.48 -30.12
C CYS A 37 12.80 -34.59 -30.01
N SER A 38 11.53 -34.24 -30.07
CA SER A 38 10.73 -34.38 -31.31
C SER A 38 9.24 -34.15 -31.04
N ASN A 39 8.70 -33.20 -31.78
CA ASN A 39 7.47 -33.27 -32.61
C ASN A 39 6.06 -33.23 -31.97
N SER A 40 5.35 -32.19 -32.50
CA SER A 40 3.95 -32.12 -32.98
C SER A 40 2.80 -31.99 -31.99
N SER A 41 2.26 -30.78 -32.03
CA SER A 41 0.82 -30.42 -32.19
C SER A 41 -0.22 -31.13 -31.30
N THR A 42 -0.81 -30.40 -30.38
CA THR A 42 -2.28 -30.21 -30.35
C THR A 42 -2.62 -29.14 -29.30
N THR A 43 -3.38 -28.18 -29.76
CA THR A 43 -4.06 -27.08 -29.10
C THR A 43 -4.84 -27.53 -27.86
N THR A 44 -4.55 -26.96 -26.69
CA THR A 44 -5.59 -26.72 -25.67
C THR A 44 -5.17 -25.48 -24.87
N ALA A 45 -5.97 -24.43 -25.00
CA ALA A 45 -5.82 -23.16 -24.32
C ALA A 45 -6.03 -23.38 -22.81
N GLN A 46 -4.97 -23.21 -22.02
CA GLN A 46 -5.08 -22.88 -20.61
C GLN A 46 -4.59 -21.45 -20.46
N SER A 47 -5.55 -20.60 -20.18
CA SER A 47 -5.40 -19.19 -19.91
C SER A 47 -4.76 -19.01 -18.52
N ASP A 48 -3.44 -19.03 -18.45
CA ASP A 48 -2.72 -18.48 -17.32
C ASP A 48 -2.61 -16.96 -17.54
N ASN A 49 -3.71 -16.26 -17.24
CA ASN A 49 -3.73 -14.81 -17.15
C ASN A 49 -2.99 -14.36 -15.87
N LYS A 50 -1.68 -14.49 -15.86
CA LYS A 50 -0.85 -13.58 -15.08
C LYS A 50 -0.78 -12.28 -15.88
N ALA A 51 -1.73 -11.40 -15.61
CA ALA A 51 -1.69 -10.03 -16.11
C ALA A 51 -0.37 -9.38 -15.66
N PRO A 52 0.40 -8.77 -16.59
CA PRO A 52 1.51 -7.92 -16.20
C PRO A 52 0.93 -6.76 -15.40
N ALA A 53 1.61 -6.37 -14.32
CA ALA A 53 1.30 -5.18 -13.55
C ALA A 53 1.15 -4.00 -14.50
N SER A 54 -0.09 -3.70 -14.87
CA SER A 54 -0.44 -2.52 -15.62
C SER A 54 -0.07 -1.34 -14.73
N LYS A 55 0.86 -0.51 -15.17
CA LYS A 55 0.95 0.87 -14.72
C LYS A 55 -0.38 1.50 -15.08
N THR A 56 -1.36 1.35 -14.17
CA THR A 56 -2.63 2.05 -14.30
C THR A 56 -2.27 3.51 -14.25
N THR A 57 -2.44 4.19 -15.38
CA THR A 57 -2.33 5.64 -15.46
C THR A 57 -3.33 6.18 -14.46
N GLU A 58 -2.85 6.66 -13.32
CA GLU A 58 -3.71 7.29 -12.32
C GLU A 58 -4.36 8.47 -13.00
N VAL A 59 -5.69 8.46 -13.03
CA VAL A 59 -6.45 9.56 -13.62
C VAL A 59 -6.47 10.66 -12.58
N GLU A 60 -5.52 11.58 -12.68
CA GLU A 60 -5.47 12.77 -11.83
C GLU A 60 -6.80 13.52 -11.85
N GLY A 61 -7.24 13.99 -10.69
CA GLY A 61 -8.50 14.72 -10.54
C GLY A 61 -9.73 13.83 -10.41
N LYS A 62 -9.57 12.53 -10.13
CA LYS A 62 -10.67 11.61 -9.84
C LYS A 62 -10.37 10.75 -8.63
N THR A 63 -11.43 10.31 -7.94
CA THR A 63 -11.31 9.29 -6.93
C THR A 63 -10.96 7.93 -7.55
N ILE A 64 -10.11 7.16 -6.87
CA ILE A 64 -9.54 5.91 -7.37
C ILE A 64 -10.02 4.76 -6.47
N HIS A 65 -10.71 3.77 -7.03
CA HIS A 65 -11.04 2.55 -6.28
C HIS A 65 -9.77 1.76 -6.00
N MET A 66 -9.56 1.46 -4.72
CA MET A 66 -8.37 0.78 -4.23
C MET A 66 -8.74 -0.57 -3.63
N ASN A 67 -8.06 -1.61 -4.10
CA ASN A 67 -8.07 -2.93 -3.49
C ASN A 67 -6.82 -3.15 -2.63
N LYS A 68 -6.76 -4.28 -1.93
CA LYS A 68 -5.64 -4.67 -1.07
C LYS A 68 -4.29 -4.64 -1.79
N ASP A 69 -4.21 -5.21 -2.99
CA ASP A 69 -2.94 -5.33 -3.73
C ASP A 69 -2.41 -3.94 -4.10
N MET A 70 -3.29 -3.05 -4.56
CA MET A 70 -2.95 -1.65 -4.83
C MET A 70 -2.52 -0.92 -3.55
N PHE A 71 -3.16 -1.20 -2.41
CA PHE A 71 -2.79 -0.60 -1.13
C PHE A 71 -1.35 -1.00 -0.74
N VAL A 72 -1.03 -2.29 -0.83
CA VAL A 72 0.32 -2.82 -0.50
C VAL A 72 1.38 -2.25 -1.43
N GLU A 73 1.06 -2.06 -2.71
CA GLU A 73 1.98 -1.50 -3.70
C GLU A 73 2.21 0.01 -3.55
N ARG A 74 1.16 0.79 -3.20
CA ARG A 74 1.17 2.25 -3.33
C ARG A 74 1.11 3.02 -2.03
N VAL A 75 0.60 2.39 -0.97
CA VAL A 75 0.40 3.07 0.31
C VAL A 75 1.34 2.52 1.36
N MET A 76 1.25 1.24 1.68
CA MET A 76 2.07 0.61 2.70
C MET A 76 2.04 -0.90 2.58
N ASP A 77 3.20 -1.53 2.50
CA ASP A 77 3.31 -2.97 2.66
C ASP A 77 3.27 -3.35 4.16
N TYR A 78 2.05 -3.47 4.69
CA TYR A 78 1.81 -3.84 6.09
C TYR A 78 2.09 -5.33 6.37
N VAL A 79 2.32 -6.13 5.34
CA VAL A 79 2.70 -7.55 5.49
C VAL A 79 4.18 -7.65 5.80
N ALA A 80 5.01 -6.89 5.09
CA ALA A 80 6.45 -6.82 5.31
C ALA A 80 6.83 -5.90 6.48
N ASN A 81 6.08 -4.80 6.71
CA ASN A 81 6.37 -3.78 7.72
C ASN A 81 5.21 -3.70 8.73
N LYS A 82 5.16 -4.64 9.69
CA LYS A 82 4.05 -4.72 10.67
C LYS A 82 4.13 -3.68 11.78
N ASP A 83 5.32 -3.25 12.12
CA ASP A 83 5.60 -2.45 13.31
C ASP A 83 5.90 -0.98 12.99
N GLU A 84 6.07 -0.62 11.72
CA GLU A 84 6.44 0.73 11.31
C GLU A 84 5.60 1.19 10.12
N TRP A 85 5.01 2.39 10.26
CA TRP A 85 4.35 3.06 9.15
C TRP A 85 5.40 3.57 8.16
N LYS A 86 5.35 3.07 6.92
CA LYS A 86 6.20 3.53 5.82
C LYS A 86 5.33 3.80 4.60
N TYR A 87 5.10 5.07 4.31
CA TYR A 87 4.35 5.47 3.13
C TYR A 87 5.18 5.26 1.86
N LEU A 88 4.55 4.72 0.81
CA LEU A 88 5.18 4.38 -0.47
C LEU A 88 4.79 5.33 -1.61
N GLY A 89 3.81 6.21 -1.39
CA GLY A 89 3.32 7.13 -2.40
C GLY A 89 4.28 8.29 -2.66
N ASP A 90 4.11 8.94 -3.81
CA ASP A 90 4.87 10.11 -4.26
C ASP A 90 4.13 11.45 -4.02
N LYS A 91 2.89 11.38 -3.53
CA LYS A 91 2.04 12.52 -3.13
C LYS A 91 1.26 12.15 -1.88
N PRO A 92 0.85 13.11 -1.04
CA PRO A 92 -0.06 12.84 0.06
C PRO A 92 -1.35 12.18 -0.43
N ALA A 93 -2.01 11.45 0.43
CA ALA A 93 -3.23 10.74 0.03
C ALA A 93 -4.34 10.82 1.08
N ILE A 94 -5.57 10.65 0.61
CA ILE A 94 -6.76 10.38 1.41
C ILE A 94 -7.28 8.99 1.04
N ILE A 95 -7.72 8.22 2.02
CA ILE A 95 -8.44 6.96 1.80
C ILE A 95 -9.81 7.04 2.47
N ASP A 96 -10.88 7.00 1.67
CA ASP A 96 -12.27 6.93 2.12
C ASP A 96 -12.70 5.46 2.24
N PHE A 97 -12.88 5.01 3.47
CA PHE A 97 -13.46 3.69 3.79
C PHE A 97 -14.98 3.79 3.83
N TYR A 98 -15.63 3.14 2.89
CA TYR A 98 -17.07 3.24 2.66
C TYR A 98 -17.74 1.87 2.48
N ALA A 99 -19.06 1.86 2.33
CA ALA A 99 -19.87 0.75 1.81
C ALA A 99 -21.08 1.29 1.07
N ASP A 100 -21.61 0.53 0.10
CA ASP A 100 -22.73 0.95 -0.75
C ASP A 100 -24.02 1.21 0.00
N TRP A 101 -24.29 0.50 1.09
CA TRP A 101 -25.48 0.69 1.94
C TRP A 101 -25.34 1.87 2.90
N CYS A 102 -24.16 2.44 3.08
CA CYS A 102 -23.86 3.49 4.05
C CYS A 102 -24.43 4.84 3.57
N LYS A 103 -25.53 5.30 4.16
CA LYS A 103 -26.13 6.59 3.83
C LYS A 103 -25.21 7.78 4.09
N PRO A 104 -24.51 7.88 5.25
CA PRO A 104 -23.55 8.97 5.48
C PRO A 104 -22.39 8.97 4.49
N CYS A 105 -21.92 7.80 4.02
CA CYS A 105 -20.86 7.72 3.01
C CYS A 105 -21.31 8.36 1.68
N LYS A 106 -22.57 8.18 1.31
CA LYS A 106 -23.15 8.81 0.10
C LYS A 106 -23.21 10.33 0.16
N LEU A 107 -23.18 10.91 1.37
CA LEU A 107 -23.14 12.37 1.53
C LEU A 107 -21.75 12.93 1.25
N ILE A 108 -20.69 12.19 1.62
CA ILE A 108 -19.32 12.65 1.39
C ILE A 108 -18.74 12.21 0.05
N ALA A 109 -19.33 11.20 -0.62
CA ALA A 109 -18.85 10.74 -1.91
C ALA A 109 -18.70 11.86 -2.96
N PRO A 110 -19.69 12.73 -3.20
CA PRO A 110 -19.53 13.85 -4.12
C PRO A 110 -18.48 14.87 -3.64
N ILE A 111 -18.34 15.04 -2.33
CA ILE A 111 -17.29 15.92 -1.75
C ILE A 111 -15.90 15.36 -2.10
N MET A 112 -15.70 14.03 -2.00
CA MET A 112 -14.42 13.39 -2.36
C MET A 112 -14.11 13.56 -3.86
N ASP A 113 -15.12 13.46 -4.71
CA ASP A 113 -14.95 13.65 -6.16
C ASP A 113 -14.60 15.12 -6.49
N GLU A 114 -15.25 16.09 -5.83
CA GLU A 114 -14.94 17.51 -5.98
C GLU A 114 -13.52 17.83 -5.46
N LEU A 115 -13.13 17.29 -4.31
CA LEU A 115 -11.78 17.48 -3.76
C LEU A 115 -10.70 16.84 -4.64
N ALA A 116 -10.97 15.68 -5.25
CA ALA A 116 -10.05 15.07 -6.20
C ALA A 116 -9.76 15.97 -7.40
N GLU A 117 -10.77 16.66 -7.93
CA GLU A 117 -10.58 17.62 -9.02
C GLU A 117 -9.91 18.91 -8.53
N GLU A 118 -10.32 19.44 -7.37
CA GLU A 118 -9.78 20.69 -6.80
C GLU A 118 -8.28 20.57 -6.47
N TYR A 119 -7.85 19.43 -5.92
CA TYR A 119 -6.46 19.15 -5.54
C TYR A 119 -5.73 18.27 -6.55
N LYS A 120 -6.18 18.28 -7.80
CA LYS A 120 -5.57 17.54 -8.90
C LYS A 120 -4.07 17.75 -8.98
N GLY A 121 -3.32 16.67 -9.07
CA GLY A 121 -1.86 16.70 -9.13
C GLY A 121 -1.15 16.93 -7.79
N GLN A 122 -1.87 17.30 -6.72
CA GLN A 122 -1.32 17.57 -5.40
C GLN A 122 -1.49 16.40 -4.43
N ILE A 123 -2.64 15.72 -4.47
CA ILE A 123 -2.93 14.56 -3.61
C ILE A 123 -3.61 13.46 -4.41
N TYR A 124 -3.65 12.26 -3.85
CA TYR A 124 -4.51 11.16 -4.30
C TYR A 124 -5.70 11.00 -3.37
N ILE A 125 -6.88 10.67 -3.94
CA ILE A 125 -8.05 10.29 -3.16
C ILE A 125 -8.48 8.90 -3.57
N TYR A 126 -8.27 7.94 -2.67
CA TYR A 126 -8.62 6.54 -2.83
C TYR A 126 -9.95 6.22 -2.13
N LYS A 127 -10.66 5.22 -2.64
CA LYS A 127 -11.91 4.70 -2.08
C LYS A 127 -11.76 3.20 -1.84
N VAL A 128 -12.01 2.76 -0.61
CA VAL A 128 -11.94 1.35 -0.19
C VAL A 128 -13.32 0.88 0.25
N ASP A 129 -13.89 -0.08 -0.48
CA ASP A 129 -15.13 -0.74 -0.07
C ASP A 129 -14.85 -1.74 1.05
N THR A 130 -15.31 -1.44 2.26
CA THR A 130 -15.08 -2.27 3.45
C THR A 130 -15.80 -3.62 3.42
N GLN A 131 -16.77 -3.80 2.52
CA GLN A 131 -17.44 -5.10 2.35
C GLN A 131 -16.61 -6.05 1.48
N VAL A 132 -15.86 -5.52 0.53
CA VAL A 132 -14.96 -6.25 -0.35
C VAL A 132 -13.59 -6.40 0.32
N GLU A 133 -13.02 -5.29 0.76
CA GLU A 133 -11.66 -5.21 1.33
C GLU A 133 -11.67 -5.33 2.85
N ARG A 134 -12.26 -6.42 3.36
CA ARG A 134 -12.43 -6.67 4.82
C ARG A 134 -11.12 -6.74 5.58
N GLU A 135 -10.09 -7.26 4.94
CA GLU A 135 -8.76 -7.36 5.55
C GLU A 135 -8.19 -5.96 5.79
N LEU A 136 -8.23 -5.06 4.79
CA LEU A 136 -7.82 -3.67 4.96
C LEU A 136 -8.61 -2.97 6.06
N ALA A 137 -9.94 -3.11 6.05
CA ALA A 137 -10.78 -2.54 7.09
C ALA A 137 -10.39 -3.04 8.49
N SER A 138 -10.01 -4.32 8.62
CA SER A 138 -9.55 -4.90 9.88
C SER A 138 -8.17 -4.38 10.30
N VAL A 139 -7.21 -4.30 9.38
CA VAL A 139 -5.84 -3.80 9.63
C VAL A 139 -5.88 -2.36 10.18
N PHE A 140 -6.75 -1.51 9.61
CA PHE A 140 -6.94 -0.13 10.07
C PHE A 140 -7.95 0.02 11.21
N GLY A 141 -8.46 -1.08 11.74
CA GLY A 141 -9.41 -1.06 12.85
C GLY A 141 -10.70 -0.30 12.55
N ILE A 142 -11.17 -0.31 11.29
CA ILE A 142 -12.39 0.39 10.88
C ILE A 142 -13.60 -0.21 11.57
N ARG A 143 -14.19 0.52 12.52
CA ARG A 143 -15.38 0.09 13.30
C ARG A 143 -16.64 0.81 12.90
N SER A 144 -16.51 1.94 12.24
CA SER A 144 -17.62 2.76 11.74
C SER A 144 -17.24 3.41 10.43
N ILE A 145 -18.23 3.64 9.55
CA ILE A 145 -18.07 4.27 8.25
C ILE A 145 -19.05 5.43 8.10
N PRO A 146 -18.69 6.49 7.34
CA PRO A 146 -17.41 6.68 6.67
C PRO A 146 -16.25 6.85 7.66
N ALA A 147 -15.10 6.34 7.30
CA ALA A 147 -13.83 6.62 7.97
C ALA A 147 -12.83 7.09 6.93
N VAL A 148 -12.14 8.18 7.21
CA VAL A 148 -11.25 8.83 6.25
C VAL A 148 -9.85 8.90 6.84
N LEU A 149 -8.88 8.26 6.16
CA LEU A 149 -7.48 8.26 6.53
C LEU A 149 -6.74 9.32 5.73
N PHE A 150 -6.10 10.26 6.41
CA PHE A 150 -5.24 11.29 5.85
C PHE A 150 -3.79 10.86 5.97
N ILE A 151 -3.07 10.79 4.85
CA ILE A 151 -1.71 10.28 4.76
C ILE A 151 -0.80 11.41 4.25
N PRO A 152 -0.02 12.05 5.14
CA PRO A 152 0.99 13.03 4.73
C PRO A 152 2.20 12.32 4.10
N MET A 153 3.05 13.08 3.40
CA MET A 153 4.31 12.56 2.87
C MET A 153 5.27 12.10 3.97
N GLU A 154 5.23 12.76 5.12
CA GLU A 154 6.07 12.48 6.27
C GLU A 154 5.23 12.38 7.55
N GLY A 155 5.63 11.52 8.47
CA GLY A 155 4.95 11.34 9.76
C GLY A 155 3.88 10.26 9.73
N GLN A 156 2.99 10.30 10.72
CA GLN A 156 1.95 9.27 10.92
C GLN A 156 0.64 9.71 10.27
N PRO A 157 -0.12 8.77 9.68
CA PRO A 157 -1.44 9.08 9.15
C PRO A 157 -2.42 9.39 10.28
N GLN A 158 -3.46 10.14 9.96
CA GLN A 158 -4.54 10.47 10.88
C GLN A 158 -5.88 9.98 10.37
N MET A 159 -6.68 9.40 11.28
CA MET A 159 -8.02 8.88 10.95
C MET A 159 -9.10 9.82 11.49
N SER A 160 -10.06 10.15 10.62
CA SER A 160 -11.31 10.81 11.02
C SER A 160 -12.50 9.88 10.75
N THR A 161 -13.56 9.98 11.54
CA THR A 161 -14.77 9.16 11.40
C THR A 161 -16.02 10.04 11.30
N GLY A 162 -16.98 9.60 10.49
CA GLY A 162 -18.23 10.30 10.25
C GLY A 162 -18.22 11.21 9.02
N ALA A 163 -19.40 11.63 8.61
CA ALA A 163 -19.58 12.52 7.47
C ALA A 163 -19.26 13.97 7.86
N LEU A 164 -18.07 14.43 7.49
CA LEU A 164 -17.64 15.81 7.74
C LEU A 164 -18.01 16.74 6.59
N PRO A 165 -18.17 18.06 6.86
CA PRO A 165 -18.36 19.07 5.82
C PRO A 165 -17.11 19.20 4.92
N LYS A 166 -17.30 19.64 3.67
CA LYS A 166 -16.23 19.87 2.70
C LYS A 166 -15.09 20.74 3.24
N GLU A 167 -15.42 21.81 3.93
CA GLU A 167 -14.44 22.74 4.50
C GLU A 167 -13.51 22.09 5.52
N THR A 168 -14.02 21.12 6.30
CA THR A 168 -13.20 20.36 7.24
C THR A 168 -12.17 19.50 6.50
N PHE A 169 -12.59 18.85 5.41
CA PHE A 169 -11.65 18.10 4.56
C PHE A 169 -10.61 19.02 3.93
N LYS A 170 -11.02 20.19 3.43
CA LYS A 170 -10.08 21.18 2.86
C LYS A 170 -9.06 21.63 3.89
N THR A 171 -9.49 21.99 5.09
CA THR A 171 -8.58 22.36 6.18
C THR A 171 -7.58 21.23 6.48
N ALA A 172 -8.04 19.98 6.53
CA ALA A 172 -7.15 18.85 6.76
C ALA A 172 -6.15 18.63 5.59
N ILE A 173 -6.58 18.86 4.35
CA ILE A 173 -5.69 18.78 3.20
C ILE A 173 -4.65 19.91 3.27
N ASP A 174 -5.08 21.13 3.44
CA ASP A 174 -4.21 22.31 3.38
C ASP A 174 -3.23 22.34 4.57
N ASP A 175 -3.71 22.07 5.78
CA ASP A 175 -2.95 22.24 7.01
C ASP A 175 -2.18 20.98 7.44
N PHE A 176 -2.63 19.79 7.07
CA PHE A 176 -1.98 18.55 7.49
C PHE A 176 -1.30 17.80 6.34
N LEU A 177 -1.90 17.76 5.14
CA LEU A 177 -1.32 17.01 4.03
C LEU A 177 -0.31 17.83 3.22
N LEU A 178 -0.59 19.12 2.96
CA LEU A 178 0.18 19.97 2.05
C LEU A 178 1.17 20.90 2.75
N LYS A 179 0.97 21.22 4.04
CA LYS A 179 1.97 21.99 4.78
C LYS A 179 3.22 21.17 5.02
N SER A 180 4.36 21.76 4.68
CA SER A 180 5.65 21.18 5.01
C SER A 180 5.88 21.19 6.53
N PRO A 181 6.49 20.14 7.13
CA PRO A 181 6.83 20.11 8.57
C PRO A 181 7.65 21.31 9.06
N ALA A 182 8.35 21.99 8.17
CA ALA A 182 9.18 23.17 8.48
C ALA A 182 8.37 24.40 8.90
N GLU A 183 7.08 24.50 8.59
CA GLU A 183 6.23 25.66 8.93
C GLU A 183 5.57 25.57 10.31
N ASN A 184 5.49 24.37 10.89
CA ASN A 184 4.82 24.14 12.18
C ASN A 184 5.65 24.54 13.43
N THR A 185 6.93 24.86 13.29
CA THR A 185 7.79 25.18 14.44
C THR A 185 7.72 26.64 14.91
N ASN A 186 6.99 27.50 14.20
CA ASN A 186 6.96 28.96 14.50
C ASN A 186 5.75 29.43 15.31
N ASN A 187 4.80 28.57 15.69
CA ASN A 187 3.58 28.98 16.40
C ASN A 187 3.50 28.59 17.88
N GLU A 188 4.54 27.96 18.46
CA GLU A 188 4.53 27.61 19.88
C GLU A 188 5.26 28.59 20.82
N ASN A 189 5.70 29.75 20.31
CA ASN A 189 6.36 30.76 21.15
C ASN A 189 5.71 32.15 20.95
N ASN A 190 4.43 32.30 21.36
CA ASN A 190 3.86 33.61 21.60
C ASN A 190 2.83 33.63 22.73
#